data_33578e88a7f887b8586a36ff33ce9332
#
_entry.id   33578e88a7f887b8586a36ff33ce9332
#
_cell.length_a   1.000
_cell.length_b   1.000
_cell.length_c   1.000
_cell.angle_alpha   90.00
_cell.angle_beta   90.00
_cell.angle_gamma   90.00
#
_symmetry.space_group_name_H-M   'P 1'
#
loop_
_entity.id
_entity.type
_entity.pdbx_description
1 polymer ?
#
loop_
_entity_poly.entity_id
_entity_poly.type
_entity_poly.pdbx_seq_one_letter_code
_entity_poly.pdbx_strand_id
1 'polypeptide(L)'
;LPTDLVGAASLGDWHLYARNACGTRFGALRDLVLAAETAGATAFVVGTEEGGFEPLTLLCALAGITSRIGLVAGIDPRVVPPYTAARRLAALDHASNGRAGWHLARTVDEAQRREYLQVVHALWDSWAPDVHHCDKDSGVYVDASRVQAVQHEGAHYQVAGPLDIPRPQQGHLPLYAMDEVAGDEPHADVQPLASERVTFGPFTVAVTPLSYRHAVPDDASTPGRDALVHLPADAAMWPDFVAALARHARGISPERMTLRARLQLDSPGLARTKEAL
;
A
#
# COMPACT_ATOMS: atom_id res chain seq x y z
N LEU A 1 -17.20 1.31 30.67
CA LEU A 1 -18.45 1.05 29.94
C LEU A 1 -18.11 1.08 28.47
N PRO A 2 -18.34 0.00 27.69
CA PRO A 2 -18.14 0.03 26.26
C PRO A 2 -19.17 0.99 25.67
N THR A 3 -18.73 2.01 24.99
CA THR A 3 -19.58 2.85 24.16
C THR A 3 -19.94 2.04 22.92
N ASP A 4 -21.09 1.37 23.01
CA ASP A 4 -21.74 0.79 21.84
C ASP A 4 -22.10 1.95 20.90
N LEU A 5 -21.26 2.19 19.90
CA LEU A 5 -21.65 3.00 18.75
C LEU A 5 -22.61 2.17 17.89
N VAL A 6 -23.83 2.00 18.42
CA VAL A 6 -25.00 1.58 17.65
C VAL A 6 -25.46 2.80 16.84
N GLY A 7 -24.82 3.00 15.73
CA GLY A 7 -25.23 3.95 14.73
C GLY A 7 -24.51 3.57 13.45
N ALA A 8 -25.25 3.16 12.42
CA ALA A 8 -24.72 2.78 11.13
C ALA A 8 -24.00 3.96 10.46
N ALA A 9 -22.80 4.27 10.95
CA ALA A 9 -21.88 5.12 10.21
C ALA A 9 -21.49 4.34 8.95
N SER A 10 -21.83 4.84 7.77
CA SER A 10 -21.35 4.27 6.52
C SER A 10 -19.82 4.34 6.55
N LEU A 11 -19.14 3.22 6.28
CA LEU A 11 -17.72 3.23 6.03
C LEU A 11 -17.48 4.05 4.75
N GLY A 12 -16.50 4.92 4.79
CA GLY A 12 -15.92 5.56 3.62
C GLY A 12 -15.12 4.53 2.80
N ASP A 13 -13.96 4.91 2.34
CA ASP A 13 -12.99 3.98 1.79
C ASP A 13 -12.47 3.05 2.90
N TRP A 14 -12.57 1.75 2.70
CA TRP A 14 -12.15 0.79 3.70
C TRP A 14 -11.06 -0.14 3.16
N HIS A 15 -10.06 -0.38 4.01
CA HIS A 15 -8.90 -1.18 3.71
C HIS A 15 -8.94 -2.43 4.59
N LEU A 16 -8.76 -3.59 4.00
CA LEU A 16 -8.78 -4.84 4.74
C LEU A 16 -7.36 -5.22 5.15
N TYR A 17 -7.13 -5.38 6.46
CA TYR A 17 -5.81 -5.69 6.99
C TYR A 17 -5.69 -7.12 7.49
N ALA A 18 -4.81 -7.87 6.85
CA ALA A 18 -4.33 -9.16 7.30
C ALA A 18 -2.98 -8.99 8.01
N ARG A 19 -2.99 -8.91 9.34
CA ARG A 19 -1.77 -8.82 10.15
C ARG A 19 -0.87 -10.02 9.89
N ASN A 20 -1.48 -11.21 9.88
CA ASN A 20 -0.79 -12.47 9.67
C ASN A 20 -1.68 -13.40 8.80
N ALA A 21 -1.13 -13.86 7.68
CA ALA A 21 -1.75 -14.87 6.84
C ALA A 21 -1.26 -16.30 7.18
N CYS A 22 -0.71 -16.49 8.41
CA CYS A 22 -0.13 -17.75 8.88
C CYS A 22 -1.17 -18.88 8.91
N GLY A 23 -0.77 -20.05 8.43
CA GLY A 23 -1.63 -21.24 8.42
C GLY A 23 -2.79 -21.21 7.43
N THR A 24 -3.00 -20.10 6.73
CA THR A 24 -4.09 -19.94 5.77
C THR A 24 -3.68 -20.48 4.40
N ARG A 25 -4.58 -21.21 3.74
CA ARG A 25 -4.36 -21.67 2.37
C ARG A 25 -4.56 -20.51 1.39
N PHE A 26 -3.75 -20.46 0.33
CA PHE A 26 -3.88 -19.44 -0.73
C PHE A 26 -5.31 -19.32 -1.27
N GLY A 27 -6.02 -20.45 -1.43
CA GLY A 27 -7.41 -20.43 -1.90
C GLY A 27 -8.34 -19.58 -1.02
N ALA A 28 -8.21 -19.68 0.31
CA ALA A 28 -9.02 -18.88 1.23
C ALA A 28 -8.69 -17.39 1.16
N LEU A 29 -7.40 -17.02 1.01
CA LEU A 29 -6.98 -15.64 0.81
C LEU A 29 -7.47 -15.09 -0.52
N ARG A 30 -7.38 -15.87 -1.59
CA ARG A 30 -7.94 -15.54 -2.91
C ARG A 30 -9.43 -15.22 -2.82
N ASP A 31 -10.20 -16.12 -2.22
CA ASP A 31 -11.64 -15.97 -2.12
C ASP A 31 -12.04 -14.79 -1.26
N LEU A 32 -11.31 -14.55 -0.16
CA LEU A 32 -11.43 -13.36 0.68
C LEU A 32 -11.22 -12.07 -0.11
N VAL A 33 -10.10 -11.98 -0.86
CA VAL A 33 -9.74 -10.75 -1.57
C VAL A 33 -10.70 -10.45 -2.72
N LEU A 34 -11.16 -11.48 -3.44
CA LEU A 34 -12.19 -11.32 -4.48
C LEU A 34 -13.53 -10.89 -3.90
N ALA A 35 -13.92 -11.43 -2.74
CA ALA A 35 -15.12 -11.00 -2.04
C ALA A 35 -15.00 -9.55 -1.55
N ALA A 36 -13.85 -9.18 -0.97
CA ALA A 36 -13.55 -7.82 -0.52
C ALA A 36 -13.55 -6.82 -1.68
N GLU A 37 -12.95 -7.17 -2.81
CA GLU A 37 -13.00 -6.35 -4.03
C GLU A 37 -14.43 -6.14 -4.52
N THR A 38 -15.24 -7.19 -4.50
CA THR A 38 -16.66 -7.13 -4.89
C THR A 38 -17.46 -6.28 -3.91
N ALA A 39 -17.15 -6.37 -2.62
CA ALA A 39 -17.79 -5.62 -1.55
C ALA A 39 -17.33 -4.15 -1.45
N GLY A 40 -16.34 -3.74 -2.24
CA GLY A 40 -15.94 -2.36 -2.29
C GLY A 40 -14.71 -2.00 -1.45
N ALA A 41 -13.87 -2.97 -1.06
CA ALA A 41 -12.61 -2.68 -0.39
C ALA A 41 -11.69 -1.82 -1.27
N THR A 42 -11.13 -0.77 -0.69
CA THR A 42 -10.15 0.09 -1.37
C THR A 42 -8.81 -0.60 -1.50
N ALA A 43 -8.34 -1.26 -0.44
CA ALA A 43 -7.10 -2.02 -0.48
C ALA A 43 -7.12 -3.26 0.43
N PHE A 44 -6.29 -4.23 0.07
CA PHE A 44 -5.91 -5.36 0.90
C PHE A 44 -4.46 -5.15 1.36
N VAL A 45 -4.27 -5.09 2.67
CA VAL A 45 -2.99 -4.80 3.31
C VAL A 45 -2.48 -6.05 4.01
N VAL A 46 -1.25 -6.43 3.73
CA VAL A 46 -0.60 -7.61 4.33
C VAL A 46 0.56 -7.17 5.21
N GLY A 47 0.54 -7.57 6.48
CA GLY A 47 1.60 -7.28 7.45
C GLY A 47 2.87 -8.10 7.23
N THR A 48 3.88 -7.84 8.06
CA THR A 48 5.22 -8.48 8.01
C THR A 48 5.39 -9.61 9.02
N GLU A 49 4.33 -10.03 9.72
CA GLU A 49 4.44 -11.03 10.78
C GLU A 49 4.86 -12.41 10.26
N GLU A 50 5.65 -13.11 11.04
CA GLU A 50 6.23 -14.41 10.69
C GLU A 50 5.18 -15.52 10.53
N GLY A 51 5.51 -16.52 9.73
CA GLY A 51 4.75 -17.77 9.61
C GLY A 51 3.66 -17.79 8.56
N GLY A 52 3.50 -16.72 7.77
CA GLY A 52 2.57 -16.63 6.64
C GLY A 52 3.24 -16.66 5.28
N PHE A 53 2.47 -16.32 4.25
CA PHE A 53 3.02 -16.03 2.92
C PHE A 53 3.90 -14.76 2.99
N GLU A 54 4.99 -14.76 2.26
CA GLU A 54 5.75 -13.53 2.06
C GLU A 54 4.87 -12.51 1.32
N PRO A 55 4.73 -11.28 1.86
CA PRO A 55 3.72 -10.33 1.40
C PRO A 55 3.75 -10.04 -0.10
N LEU A 56 4.94 -9.74 -0.65
CA LEU A 56 5.07 -9.40 -2.07
C LEU A 56 4.75 -10.58 -2.99
N THR A 57 5.16 -11.80 -2.62
CA THR A 57 4.84 -13.02 -3.37
C THR A 57 3.33 -13.28 -3.39
N LEU A 58 2.67 -13.14 -2.24
CA LEU A 58 1.22 -13.28 -2.13
C LEU A 58 0.50 -12.25 -2.99
N LEU A 59 0.88 -10.98 -2.87
CA LEU A 59 0.21 -9.89 -3.58
C LEU A 59 0.46 -9.93 -5.09
N CYS A 60 1.63 -10.41 -5.56
CA CYS A 60 1.85 -10.66 -6.98
C CYS A 60 0.90 -11.74 -7.54
N ALA A 61 0.66 -12.81 -6.77
CA ALA A 61 -0.31 -13.83 -7.16
C ALA A 61 -1.74 -13.28 -7.20
N LEU A 62 -2.11 -12.41 -6.25
CA LEU A 62 -3.41 -11.76 -6.20
C LEU A 62 -3.58 -10.68 -7.28
N ALA A 63 -2.51 -10.02 -7.70
CA ALA A 63 -2.54 -8.99 -8.75
C ALA A 63 -3.11 -9.53 -10.07
N GLY A 64 -2.79 -10.80 -10.40
CA GLY A 64 -3.26 -11.46 -11.63
C GLY A 64 -4.75 -11.82 -11.64
N ILE A 65 -5.40 -11.82 -10.50
CA ILE A 65 -6.81 -12.24 -10.36
C ILE A 65 -7.75 -11.15 -9.84
N THR A 66 -7.20 -10.00 -9.49
CA THR A 66 -7.93 -8.81 -9.06
C THR A 66 -7.81 -7.69 -10.09
N SER A 67 -8.71 -6.73 -10.07
CA SER A 67 -8.75 -5.66 -11.09
C SER A 67 -8.85 -4.24 -10.53
N ARG A 68 -9.28 -4.07 -9.29
CA ARG A 68 -9.58 -2.76 -8.67
C ARG A 68 -8.96 -2.58 -7.30
N ILE A 69 -8.98 -3.60 -6.44
CA ILE A 69 -8.47 -3.51 -5.07
C ILE A 69 -6.99 -3.19 -5.05
N GLY A 70 -6.58 -2.23 -4.23
CA GLY A 70 -5.18 -1.93 -3.94
C GLY A 70 -4.50 -3.07 -3.21
N LEU A 71 -3.21 -3.24 -3.43
CA LEU A 71 -2.41 -4.34 -2.90
C LEU A 71 -1.22 -3.76 -2.13
N VAL A 72 -1.31 -3.75 -0.80
CA VAL A 72 -0.34 -3.08 0.09
C VAL A 72 0.53 -4.10 0.80
N ALA A 73 1.84 -4.06 0.52
CA ALA A 73 2.81 -5.01 1.04
C ALA A 73 3.54 -4.49 2.28
N GLY A 74 3.62 -5.28 3.33
CA GLY A 74 4.54 -5.06 4.43
C GLY A 74 5.97 -5.42 4.04
N ILE A 75 6.91 -4.55 4.39
CA ILE A 75 8.34 -4.74 4.20
C ILE A 75 9.06 -4.64 5.54
N ASP A 76 9.81 -5.68 5.91
CA ASP A 76 10.72 -5.62 7.04
C ASP A 76 12.15 -5.28 6.54
N PRO A 77 12.68 -4.10 6.90
CA PRO A 77 14.00 -3.66 6.44
C PRO A 77 15.17 -4.53 6.94
N ARG A 78 14.95 -5.36 7.97
CA ARG A 78 15.96 -6.33 8.45
C ARG A 78 16.11 -7.51 7.49
N VAL A 79 15.05 -7.82 6.75
CA VAL A 79 14.97 -9.02 5.88
C VAL A 79 15.13 -8.65 4.42
N VAL A 80 14.56 -7.53 4.00
CA VAL A 80 14.51 -7.11 2.59
C VAL A 80 15.36 -5.87 2.40
N PRO A 81 16.52 -5.95 1.70
CA PRO A 81 17.33 -4.78 1.37
C PRO A 81 16.56 -3.76 0.49
N PRO A 82 16.89 -2.45 0.56
CA PRO A 82 16.13 -1.41 -0.13
C PRO A 82 16.09 -1.58 -1.65
N TYR A 83 17.17 -2.03 -2.29
CA TYR A 83 17.16 -2.33 -3.73
C TYR A 83 16.17 -3.42 -4.09
N THR A 84 16.17 -4.51 -3.31
CA THR A 84 15.25 -5.63 -3.51
C THR A 84 13.80 -5.21 -3.31
N ALA A 85 13.54 -4.38 -2.28
CA ALA A 85 12.20 -3.83 -2.04
C ALA A 85 11.75 -2.94 -3.19
N ALA A 86 12.57 -1.97 -3.61
CA ALA A 86 12.27 -1.07 -4.70
C ALA A 86 11.90 -1.84 -5.99
N ARG A 87 12.72 -2.84 -6.34
CA ARG A 87 12.53 -3.69 -7.51
C ARG A 87 11.21 -4.48 -7.46
N ARG A 88 10.97 -5.18 -6.34
CA ARG A 88 9.79 -6.05 -6.19
C ARG A 88 8.50 -5.28 -6.07
N LEU A 89 8.52 -4.12 -5.40
CA LEU A 89 7.39 -3.19 -5.31
C LEU A 89 7.06 -2.58 -6.68
N ALA A 90 8.07 -2.17 -7.46
CA ALA A 90 7.86 -1.72 -8.84
C ALA A 90 7.25 -2.82 -9.72
N ALA A 91 7.74 -4.07 -9.57
CA ALA A 91 7.16 -5.21 -10.28
C ALA A 91 5.69 -5.47 -9.91
N LEU A 92 5.35 -5.37 -8.61
CA LEU A 92 3.96 -5.47 -8.16
C LEU A 92 3.10 -4.35 -8.75
N ASP A 93 3.63 -3.12 -8.81
CA ASP A 93 2.90 -1.99 -9.37
C ASP A 93 2.60 -2.18 -10.85
N HIS A 94 3.57 -2.62 -11.63
CA HIS A 94 3.37 -2.96 -13.03
C HIS A 94 2.39 -4.13 -13.22
N ALA A 95 2.54 -5.21 -12.44
CA ALA A 95 1.66 -6.38 -12.53
C ALA A 95 0.22 -6.08 -12.12
N SER A 96 0.01 -5.12 -11.22
CA SER A 96 -1.31 -4.71 -10.74
C SER A 96 -1.90 -3.53 -11.51
N ASN A 97 -1.21 -2.97 -12.51
CA ASN A 97 -1.61 -1.74 -13.21
C ASN A 97 -1.80 -0.55 -12.26
N GLY A 98 -0.77 -0.24 -11.47
CA GLY A 98 -0.74 0.93 -10.60
C GLY A 98 -1.57 0.81 -9.32
N ARG A 99 -1.76 -0.41 -8.80
CA ARG A 99 -2.53 -0.65 -7.58
C ARG A 99 -1.69 -1.04 -6.37
N ALA A 100 -0.36 -1.02 -6.49
CA ALA A 100 0.53 -1.33 -5.38
C ALA A 100 0.60 -0.21 -4.35
N GLY A 101 0.76 -0.59 -3.10
CA GLY A 101 1.14 0.25 -1.98
C GLY A 101 2.09 -0.53 -1.07
N TRP A 102 2.64 0.11 -0.07
CA TRP A 102 3.53 -0.57 0.87
C TRP A 102 3.54 0.07 2.24
N HIS A 103 4.00 -0.66 3.23
CA HIS A 103 4.37 -0.14 4.52
C HIS A 103 5.75 -0.67 4.94
N LEU A 104 6.51 0.13 5.66
CA LEU A 104 7.81 -0.23 6.17
C LEU A 104 7.71 -0.47 7.67
N ALA A 105 8.00 -1.70 8.10
CA ALA A 105 7.95 -2.07 9.50
C ALA A 105 8.99 -1.28 10.32
N ARG A 106 8.62 -0.92 11.57
CA ARG A 106 9.48 -0.16 12.50
C ARG A 106 10.43 -1.10 13.30
N THR A 107 11.10 -1.98 12.59
CA THR A 107 11.99 -3.00 13.16
C THR A 107 13.44 -2.56 13.27
N VAL A 108 13.77 -1.40 12.73
CA VAL A 108 15.07 -0.72 12.78
C VAL A 108 14.90 0.69 13.34
N ASP A 109 16.01 1.33 13.71
CA ASP A 109 15.96 2.70 14.20
C ASP A 109 15.48 3.70 13.12
N GLU A 110 15.09 4.89 13.56
CA GLU A 110 14.50 5.90 12.68
C GLU A 110 15.48 6.45 11.64
N ALA A 111 16.78 6.50 11.95
CA ALA A 111 17.79 6.97 10.99
C ALA A 111 17.96 5.97 9.85
N GLN A 112 18.08 4.69 10.19
CA GLN A 112 18.15 3.61 9.21
C GLN A 112 16.86 3.50 8.38
N ARG A 113 15.70 3.68 9.01
CA ARG A 113 14.40 3.67 8.34
C ARG A 113 14.26 4.80 7.34
N ARG A 114 14.66 6.01 7.72
CA ARG A 114 14.66 7.18 6.83
C ARG A 114 15.59 6.98 5.64
N GLU A 115 16.80 6.49 5.88
CA GLU A 115 17.75 6.19 4.80
C GLU A 115 17.19 5.12 3.85
N TYR A 116 16.52 4.08 4.40
CA TYR A 116 15.85 3.06 3.58
C TYR A 116 14.83 3.66 2.62
N LEU A 117 13.96 4.55 3.13
CA LEU A 117 12.95 5.24 2.32
C LEU A 117 13.59 6.10 1.23
N GLN A 118 14.64 6.86 1.57
CA GLN A 118 15.39 7.69 0.63
C GLN A 118 15.97 6.84 -0.52
N VAL A 119 16.58 5.71 -0.20
CA VAL A 119 17.16 4.80 -1.20
C VAL A 119 16.09 4.21 -2.11
N VAL A 120 14.97 3.74 -1.55
CA VAL A 120 13.87 3.18 -2.35
C VAL A 120 13.31 4.23 -3.32
N HIS A 121 13.07 5.45 -2.85
CA HIS A 121 12.57 6.54 -3.70
C HIS A 121 13.59 6.93 -4.78
N ALA A 122 14.88 7.07 -4.42
CA ALA A 122 15.94 7.37 -5.38
C ALA A 122 16.06 6.29 -6.47
N LEU A 123 15.87 5.01 -6.12
CA LEU A 123 15.86 3.92 -7.07
C LEU A 123 14.69 3.99 -8.04
N TRP A 124 13.48 4.34 -7.58
CA TRP A 124 12.36 4.58 -8.48
C TRP A 124 12.59 5.79 -9.39
N ASP A 125 13.19 6.84 -8.87
CA ASP A 125 13.52 8.06 -9.62
C ASP A 125 14.74 7.89 -10.53
N SER A 126 15.49 6.79 -10.43
CA SER A 126 16.62 6.47 -11.33
C SER A 126 16.19 6.33 -12.79
N TRP A 127 14.91 6.08 -13.04
CA TRP A 127 14.26 6.12 -14.35
C TRP A 127 13.40 7.37 -14.44
N ALA A 128 13.75 8.32 -15.27
CA ALA A 128 12.93 9.51 -15.49
C ALA A 128 11.55 9.11 -16.08
N PRO A 129 10.50 9.89 -15.87
CA PRO A 129 9.23 9.71 -16.59
C PRO A 129 9.46 9.72 -18.12
N ASP A 130 8.63 9.00 -18.85
CA ASP A 130 8.61 9.01 -20.33
C ASP A 130 9.93 8.63 -21.01
N VAL A 131 10.72 7.76 -20.37
CA VAL A 131 11.97 7.23 -20.97
C VAL A 131 11.73 6.22 -22.07
N HIS A 132 10.54 5.62 -22.12
CA HIS A 132 10.17 4.63 -23.11
C HIS A 132 9.65 5.31 -24.37
N HIS A 133 10.45 5.36 -25.41
CA HIS A 133 10.04 5.89 -26.71
C HIS A 133 9.28 4.86 -27.53
N CYS A 134 9.70 3.58 -27.44
CA CYS A 134 9.12 2.47 -28.20
C CYS A 134 9.02 2.78 -29.71
N ASP A 135 9.95 3.60 -30.22
CA ASP A 135 9.95 4.06 -31.60
C ASP A 135 10.54 2.98 -32.52
N LYS A 136 9.71 2.44 -33.40
CA LYS A 136 10.09 1.38 -34.34
C LYS A 136 10.91 1.92 -35.50
N ASP A 137 10.74 3.19 -35.87
CA ASP A 137 11.40 3.76 -37.05
C ASP A 137 12.87 4.08 -36.75
N SER A 138 13.16 4.63 -35.57
CA SER A 138 14.52 4.87 -35.12
C SER A 138 15.17 3.67 -34.41
N GLY A 139 14.38 2.68 -34.01
CA GLY A 139 14.82 1.53 -33.21
C GLY A 139 15.09 1.89 -31.74
N VAL A 140 14.75 3.08 -31.29
CA VAL A 140 14.96 3.53 -29.91
C VAL A 140 13.81 3.04 -29.04
N TYR A 141 14.10 2.10 -28.14
CA TYR A 141 13.15 1.59 -27.17
C TYR A 141 13.13 2.45 -25.88
N VAL A 142 14.31 2.77 -25.35
CA VAL A 142 14.52 3.54 -24.13
C VAL A 142 15.58 4.61 -24.39
N ASP A 143 15.37 5.81 -23.88
CA ASP A 143 16.42 6.83 -23.80
C ASP A 143 17.35 6.55 -22.61
N ALA A 144 18.44 5.85 -22.85
CA ALA A 144 19.40 5.44 -21.83
C ALA A 144 20.04 6.64 -21.09
N SER A 145 20.08 7.84 -21.68
CA SER A 145 20.63 9.03 -21.02
C SER A 145 19.77 9.52 -19.86
N ARG A 146 18.52 9.09 -19.81
CA ARG A 146 17.54 9.42 -18.77
C ARG A 146 17.37 8.30 -17.71
N VAL A 147 18.24 7.28 -17.74
CA VAL A 147 18.36 6.24 -16.71
C VAL A 147 19.70 6.47 -16.01
N GLN A 148 19.66 6.89 -14.74
CA GLN A 148 20.84 7.34 -14.01
C GLN A 148 21.11 6.49 -12.77
N ALA A 149 22.39 6.18 -12.53
CA ALA A 149 22.81 5.50 -11.31
C ALA A 149 22.54 6.40 -10.07
N VAL A 150 22.09 5.79 -8.98
CA VAL A 150 21.74 6.49 -7.73
C VAL A 150 23.00 6.90 -6.96
N GLN A 151 24.05 6.03 -6.95
CA GLN A 151 25.33 6.25 -6.27
C GLN A 151 25.15 6.64 -4.78
N HIS A 152 24.23 5.98 -4.09
CA HIS A 152 24.00 6.25 -2.68
C HIS A 152 25.10 5.63 -1.82
N GLU A 153 25.73 6.46 -0.99
CA GLU A 153 26.74 6.08 0.02
C GLU A 153 26.30 6.64 1.39
N GLY A 154 25.48 5.91 2.11
CA GLY A 154 24.92 6.32 3.38
C GLY A 154 25.53 5.59 4.58
N ALA A 155 25.01 5.88 5.76
CA ALA A 155 25.47 5.28 7.02
C ALA A 155 25.07 3.79 7.14
N HIS A 156 23.94 3.41 6.56
CA HIS A 156 23.37 2.07 6.67
C HIS A 156 23.36 1.32 5.35
N TYR A 157 23.29 2.03 4.22
CA TYR A 157 23.16 1.42 2.90
C TYR A 157 24.14 2.01 1.87
N GLN A 158 24.60 1.15 0.97
CA GLN A 158 25.42 1.52 -0.18
C GLN A 158 24.76 0.90 -1.42
N VAL A 159 24.31 1.74 -2.34
CA VAL A 159 23.52 1.30 -3.51
C VAL A 159 23.90 2.10 -4.74
N ALA A 160 24.52 1.43 -5.71
CA ALA A 160 24.92 2.08 -6.96
C ALA A 160 23.72 2.40 -7.85
N GLY A 161 22.74 1.50 -7.97
CA GLY A 161 21.68 1.62 -8.98
C GLY A 161 22.23 1.58 -10.43
N PRO A 162 21.43 1.99 -11.43
CA PRO A 162 20.01 2.29 -11.33
C PRO A 162 19.18 1.05 -10.99
N LEU A 163 17.88 1.22 -10.80
CA LEU A 163 16.99 0.07 -10.71
C LEU A 163 16.96 -0.69 -12.04
N ASP A 164 16.85 -2.01 -12.01
CA ASP A 164 16.84 -2.88 -13.21
C ASP A 164 15.42 -3.13 -13.77
N ILE A 165 14.46 -2.35 -13.32
CA ILE A 165 13.07 -2.32 -13.80
C ILE A 165 12.63 -0.86 -13.93
N PRO A 166 11.77 -0.51 -14.89
CA PRO A 166 11.27 0.84 -15.06
C PRO A 166 10.60 1.39 -13.79
N ARG A 167 10.54 2.72 -13.70
CA ARG A 167 9.80 3.45 -12.68
C ARG A 167 8.40 2.88 -12.51
N PRO A 168 7.89 2.73 -11.28
CA PRO A 168 6.49 2.37 -11.05
C PRO A 168 5.52 3.29 -11.80
N GLN A 169 4.37 2.75 -12.23
CA GLN A 169 3.35 3.54 -12.93
C GLN A 169 2.83 4.71 -12.08
N GLN A 170 2.79 4.53 -10.77
CA GLN A 170 2.41 5.58 -9.81
C GLN A 170 3.55 6.58 -9.49
N GLY A 171 4.73 6.39 -10.06
CA GLY A 171 5.94 7.11 -9.69
C GLY A 171 6.48 6.64 -8.34
N HIS A 172 5.93 7.10 -7.25
CA HIS A 172 6.13 6.53 -5.90
C HIS A 172 4.85 5.83 -5.45
N LEU A 173 5.00 4.65 -4.86
CA LEU A 173 3.86 3.92 -4.32
C LEU A 173 3.38 4.59 -3.02
N PRO A 174 2.06 4.59 -2.75
CA PRO A 174 1.53 5.06 -1.47
C PRO A 174 2.19 4.33 -0.29
N LEU A 175 2.70 5.09 0.67
CA LEU A 175 3.32 4.59 1.89
C LEU A 175 2.33 4.68 3.04
N TYR A 176 2.07 3.55 3.68
CA TYR A 176 1.19 3.40 4.84
C TYR A 176 2.01 3.36 6.12
N ALA A 177 1.63 4.15 7.12
CA ALA A 177 2.03 3.88 8.49
C ALA A 177 1.06 2.85 9.06
N MET A 178 1.58 1.77 9.65
CA MET A 178 0.76 0.66 10.15
C MET A 178 0.88 0.45 11.66
N ASP A 179 1.80 1.14 12.32
CA ASP A 179 2.01 0.99 13.74
C ASP A 179 1.06 1.86 14.54
N GLU A 180 0.41 1.26 15.55
CA GLU A 180 -0.53 1.91 16.48
C GLU A 180 0.15 2.93 17.42
N VAL A 181 1.44 3.14 17.30
CA VAL A 181 2.16 4.13 18.09
C VAL A 181 1.83 5.50 17.52
N ALA A 182 1.05 6.26 18.27
CA ALA A 182 0.76 7.65 18.01
C ALA A 182 2.05 8.46 17.83
N GLY A 183 2.54 8.54 16.62
CA GLY A 183 3.69 9.30 16.22
C GLY A 183 3.46 9.71 14.79
N ASP A 184 3.57 10.99 14.54
CA ASP A 184 3.53 11.54 13.18
C ASP A 184 4.63 10.84 12.35
N GLU A 185 4.22 10.01 11.39
CA GLU A 185 5.14 9.40 10.43
C GLU A 185 5.33 10.38 9.29
N PRO A 186 6.38 11.20 9.32
CA PRO A 186 6.50 12.36 8.43
C PRO A 186 6.61 11.99 6.95
N HIS A 187 6.77 10.72 6.63
CA HIS A 187 6.94 10.23 5.26
C HIS A 187 5.74 9.41 4.75
N ALA A 188 4.82 9.00 5.63
CA ALA A 188 3.67 8.21 5.19
C ALA A 188 2.60 9.06 4.50
N ASP A 189 2.04 8.52 3.43
CA ASP A 189 0.90 9.09 2.72
C ASP A 189 -0.42 8.77 3.44
N VAL A 190 -0.49 7.59 4.08
CA VAL A 190 -1.66 7.10 4.81
C VAL A 190 -1.27 6.81 6.24
N GLN A 191 -1.95 7.44 7.20
CA GLN A 191 -1.63 7.34 8.62
C GLN A 191 -2.83 6.81 9.42
N PRO A 192 -2.62 5.82 10.32
CA PRO A 192 -3.65 5.36 11.22
C PRO A 192 -3.87 6.37 12.36
N LEU A 193 -5.11 6.52 12.73
CA LEU A 193 -5.50 7.18 13.98
C LEU A 193 -5.68 6.12 15.09
N ALA A 194 -6.19 6.55 16.26
CA ALA A 194 -6.44 5.60 17.34
C ALA A 194 -7.48 4.54 16.95
N SER A 195 -7.12 3.28 17.14
CA SER A 195 -8.01 2.15 16.85
C SER A 195 -9.18 2.10 17.82
N GLU A 196 -10.34 1.72 17.32
CA GLU A 196 -11.54 1.46 18.09
C GLU A 196 -12.10 0.06 17.78
N ARG A 197 -12.95 -0.46 18.66
CA ARG A 197 -13.65 -1.73 18.40
C ARG A 197 -15.03 -1.43 17.83
N VAL A 198 -15.29 -1.96 16.64
CA VAL A 198 -16.56 -1.78 15.93
C VAL A 198 -17.20 -3.14 15.69
N THR A 199 -18.53 -3.17 15.81
CA THR A 199 -19.32 -4.40 15.59
C THR A 199 -20.04 -4.32 14.23
N PHE A 200 -19.81 -5.32 13.40
CA PHE A 200 -20.47 -5.53 12.10
C PHE A 200 -21.28 -6.84 12.16
N GLY A 201 -22.58 -6.77 12.43
CA GLY A 201 -23.37 -7.96 12.66
C GLY A 201 -22.86 -8.75 13.89
N PRO A 202 -22.47 -10.01 13.76
CA PRO A 202 -21.93 -10.81 14.87
C PRO A 202 -20.44 -10.56 15.15
N PHE A 203 -19.74 -9.74 14.34
CA PHE A 203 -18.29 -9.57 14.38
C PHE A 203 -17.90 -8.28 15.08
N THR A 204 -17.08 -8.38 16.12
CA THR A 204 -16.43 -7.23 16.75
C THR A 204 -14.95 -7.26 16.44
N VAL A 205 -14.49 -6.29 15.67
CA VAL A 205 -13.10 -6.19 15.18
C VAL A 205 -12.48 -4.84 15.51
N ALA A 206 -11.15 -4.76 15.44
CA ALA A 206 -10.47 -3.48 15.49
C ALA A 206 -10.67 -2.74 14.17
N VAL A 207 -11.00 -1.48 14.26
CA VAL A 207 -11.12 -0.55 13.14
C VAL A 207 -10.24 0.66 13.45
N THR A 208 -9.34 0.98 12.55
CA THR A 208 -8.42 2.10 12.69
C THR A 208 -8.78 3.15 11.64
N PRO A 209 -9.35 4.30 12.03
CA PRO A 209 -9.58 5.39 11.10
C PRO A 209 -8.28 5.83 10.44
N LEU A 210 -8.35 6.22 9.17
CA LEU A 210 -7.20 6.64 8.38
C LEU A 210 -7.24 8.14 8.12
N SER A 211 -6.07 8.75 8.04
CA SER A 211 -5.86 10.10 7.53
C SER A 211 -4.88 10.04 6.38
N TYR A 212 -5.00 10.96 5.43
CA TYR A 212 -4.17 11.05 4.24
C TYR A 212 -3.36 12.34 4.24
N ARG A 213 -2.08 12.23 3.91
CA ARG A 213 -1.23 13.40 3.69
C ARG A 213 -1.61 14.01 2.34
N HIS A 214 -1.80 15.33 2.33
CA HIS A 214 -2.14 16.09 1.13
C HIS A 214 -3.45 15.72 0.45
N ALA A 215 -4.33 14.97 1.12
CA ALA A 215 -5.71 14.91 0.68
C ALA A 215 -6.28 16.35 0.70
N VAL A 216 -6.86 16.77 -0.40
CA VAL A 216 -7.66 18.01 -0.42
C VAL A 216 -8.72 17.83 0.66
N PRO A 217 -8.88 18.76 1.61
CA PRO A 217 -9.91 18.65 2.63
C PRO A 217 -11.24 18.46 1.92
N ASP A 218 -11.77 17.24 1.97
CA ASP A 218 -13.10 16.97 1.47
C ASP A 218 -14.07 17.81 2.30
N ASP A 219 -15.02 18.44 1.64
CA ASP A 219 -16.04 19.23 2.32
C ASP A 219 -16.59 18.37 3.48
N ALA A 220 -16.59 18.93 4.68
CA ALA A 220 -16.95 18.26 5.94
C ALA A 220 -18.37 17.63 5.96
N SER A 221 -19.02 17.56 4.81
CA SER A 221 -20.33 16.97 4.56
C SER A 221 -20.31 15.47 4.25
N THR A 222 -19.14 14.80 4.16
CA THR A 222 -19.07 13.38 3.80
C THR A 222 -19.25 12.49 5.04
N PRO A 223 -20.41 11.86 5.26
CA PRO A 223 -20.59 10.93 6.35
C PRO A 223 -19.98 9.58 6.01
N GLY A 224 -18.76 9.33 6.43
CA GLY A 224 -18.06 8.07 6.30
C GLY A 224 -16.58 8.32 6.59
N ARG A 225 -16.01 7.60 7.55
CA ARG A 225 -14.58 7.66 7.84
C ARG A 225 -13.90 6.55 7.09
N ASP A 226 -12.85 6.87 6.35
CA ASP A 226 -11.96 5.88 5.78
C ASP A 226 -11.29 5.10 6.90
N ALA A 227 -11.20 3.79 6.76
CA ALA A 227 -10.78 2.94 7.85
C ALA A 227 -9.99 1.71 7.42
N LEU A 228 -9.02 1.34 8.24
CA LEU A 228 -8.35 0.05 8.19
C LEU A 228 -9.13 -0.93 9.07
N VAL A 229 -9.65 -1.99 8.48
CA VAL A 229 -10.46 -3.00 9.16
C VAL A 229 -9.64 -4.27 9.34
N HIS A 230 -9.41 -4.67 10.58
CA HIS A 230 -8.66 -5.86 10.90
C HIS A 230 -9.48 -7.13 10.68
N LEU A 231 -8.87 -8.12 10.02
CA LEU A 231 -9.50 -9.42 9.83
C LEU A 231 -9.69 -10.17 11.14
N PRO A 232 -10.80 -10.92 11.30
CA PRO A 232 -10.92 -11.92 12.34
C PRO A 232 -9.79 -12.96 12.24
N ALA A 233 -9.32 -13.46 13.40
CA ALA A 233 -8.24 -14.45 13.45
C ALA A 233 -8.63 -15.80 12.80
N ASP A 234 -9.91 -16.18 12.85
CA ASP A 234 -10.40 -17.40 12.24
C ASP A 234 -10.80 -17.16 10.77
N ALA A 235 -10.06 -17.77 9.86
CA ALA A 235 -10.30 -17.66 8.42
C ALA A 235 -11.66 -18.25 7.97
N ALA A 236 -12.25 -19.17 8.74
CA ALA A 236 -13.58 -19.70 8.44
C ALA A 236 -14.68 -18.62 8.55
N MET A 237 -14.43 -17.56 9.31
CA MET A 237 -15.36 -16.44 9.50
C MET A 237 -15.28 -15.39 8.38
N TRP A 238 -14.27 -15.41 7.53
CA TRP A 238 -14.01 -14.33 6.56
C TRP A 238 -15.14 -14.10 5.55
N PRO A 239 -15.79 -15.12 4.96
CA PRO A 239 -16.87 -14.88 4.00
C PRO A 239 -18.04 -14.11 4.62
N ASP A 240 -18.48 -14.53 5.80
CA ASP A 240 -19.59 -13.90 6.51
C ASP A 240 -19.21 -12.50 7.01
N PHE A 241 -17.96 -12.31 7.42
CA PHE A 241 -17.42 -11.03 7.84
C PHE A 241 -17.42 -10.02 6.70
N VAL A 242 -16.89 -10.38 5.51
CA VAL A 242 -16.91 -9.52 4.33
C VAL A 242 -18.33 -9.20 3.88
N ALA A 243 -19.24 -10.16 3.94
CA ALA A 243 -20.65 -9.92 3.66
C ALA A 243 -21.30 -8.96 4.67
N ALA A 244 -20.86 -8.99 5.94
CA ALA A 244 -21.30 -8.02 6.93
C ALA A 244 -20.75 -6.62 6.65
N LEU A 245 -19.48 -6.48 6.29
CA LEU A 245 -18.86 -5.21 5.90
C LEU A 245 -19.53 -4.60 4.67
N ALA A 246 -19.82 -5.40 3.65
CA ALA A 246 -20.44 -4.95 2.40
C ALA A 246 -21.77 -4.20 2.63
N ARG A 247 -22.50 -4.52 3.69
CA ARG A 247 -23.74 -3.83 4.06
C ARG A 247 -23.53 -2.40 4.60
N HIS A 248 -22.30 -2.07 5.00
CA HIS A 248 -21.94 -0.80 5.62
C HIS A 248 -21.00 0.04 4.73
N ALA A 249 -20.47 -0.57 3.68
CA ALA A 249 -19.54 0.07 2.76
C ALA A 249 -20.27 0.86 1.67
N ARG A 250 -19.66 1.97 1.22
CA ARG A 250 -20.04 2.62 -0.03
C ARG A 250 -19.52 1.76 -1.19
N GLY A 251 -20.29 1.67 -2.27
CA GLY A 251 -19.84 1.00 -3.50
C GLY A 251 -18.62 1.69 -4.11
N ILE A 252 -17.69 0.91 -4.65
CA ILE A 252 -16.51 1.44 -5.37
C ILE A 252 -16.93 2.15 -6.65
N SER A 253 -16.21 3.23 -7.01
CA SER A 253 -16.21 3.76 -8.37
C SER A 253 -15.83 2.66 -9.37
N PRO A 254 -16.58 2.48 -10.47
CA PRO A 254 -16.29 1.46 -11.48
C PRO A 254 -15.01 1.75 -12.28
N GLU A 255 -14.44 2.93 -12.14
CA GLU A 255 -13.27 3.34 -12.90
C GLU A 255 -11.99 2.63 -12.44
N ARG A 256 -11.18 2.22 -13.42
CA ARG A 256 -9.84 1.69 -13.16
C ARG A 256 -8.90 2.86 -12.87
N MET A 257 -8.58 3.04 -11.60
CA MET A 257 -7.67 4.10 -11.15
C MET A 257 -6.45 3.46 -10.47
N THR A 258 -5.33 4.16 -10.49
CA THR A 258 -4.19 3.79 -9.64
C THR A 258 -4.59 3.92 -8.16
N LEU A 259 -3.89 3.21 -7.27
CA LEU A 259 -4.17 3.32 -5.83
C LEU A 259 -3.94 4.76 -5.34
N ARG A 260 -2.84 5.41 -5.79
CA ARG A 260 -2.53 6.80 -5.45
C ARG A 260 -3.64 7.76 -5.89
N ALA A 261 -4.16 7.61 -7.10
CA ALA A 261 -5.26 8.44 -7.59
C ALA A 261 -6.57 8.21 -6.82
N ARG A 262 -6.84 6.96 -6.43
CA ARG A 262 -8.01 6.63 -5.60
C ARG A 262 -7.94 7.26 -4.21
N LEU A 263 -6.74 7.28 -3.61
CA LEU A 263 -6.49 7.91 -2.31
C LEU A 263 -6.33 9.43 -2.42
N GLN A 264 -6.55 10.01 -3.60
CA GLN A 264 -6.44 11.45 -3.86
C GLN A 264 -5.08 12.04 -3.46
N LEU A 265 -4.03 11.23 -3.51
CA LEU A 265 -2.68 11.66 -3.18
C LEU A 265 -2.05 12.41 -4.36
N ASP A 266 -1.35 13.48 -4.07
CA ASP A 266 -0.60 14.24 -5.07
C ASP A 266 0.35 13.35 -5.87
N SER A 267 0.50 13.63 -7.16
CA SER A 267 1.54 12.99 -7.96
C SER A 267 2.89 13.33 -7.35
N PRO A 268 3.76 12.33 -7.08
CA PRO A 268 5.11 12.62 -6.62
C PRO A 268 5.81 13.44 -7.71
N GLY A 269 6.10 14.69 -7.42
CA GLY A 269 6.95 15.49 -8.30
C GLY A 269 8.26 14.74 -8.53
N LEU A 270 8.87 14.93 -9.69
CA LEU A 270 10.28 14.58 -9.88
C LEU A 270 11.02 15.19 -8.71
N ALA A 271 11.63 14.35 -7.90
CA ALA A 271 12.17 14.73 -6.61
C ALA A 271 12.84 16.12 -6.68
N ARG A 272 12.48 16.99 -5.78
CA ARG A 272 13.29 18.13 -5.39
C ARG A 272 14.58 17.62 -4.72
N THR A 273 15.30 16.75 -5.43
CA THR A 273 16.50 16.06 -4.97
C THR A 273 17.73 16.95 -4.92
N LYS A 274 17.58 18.27 -5.14
CA LYS A 274 18.72 19.19 -5.06
C LYS A 274 18.81 20.02 -3.77
N GLU A 275 17.90 19.88 -2.82
CA GLU A 275 17.94 20.67 -1.58
C GLU A 275 18.04 19.86 -0.29
N ALA A 276 18.32 18.56 -0.36
CA ALA A 276 18.47 17.70 0.81
C ALA A 276 19.68 16.74 0.73
N LEU A 277 20.76 17.18 0.07
CA LEU A 277 22.08 16.58 0.20
C LEU A 277 22.99 17.52 0.97
#